data_6ceb976780d75976fac8e2265522ae3d
#
_entry.id   6ceb976780d75976fac8e2265522ae3d
#
_cell.length_a   1.000
_cell.length_b   1.000
_cell.length_c   1.000
_cell.angle_alpha   90.00
_cell.angle_beta   90.00
_cell.angle_gamma   90.00
#
_symmetry.space_group_name_H-M   'P 1'
#
loop_
_entity.id
_entity.type
_entity.pdbx_description
1 polymer ?
#
loop_
_entity_poly.entity_id
_entity_poly.type
_entity_poly.pdbx_seq_one_letter_code
_entity_poly.pdbx_strand_id
1 'polypeptide(L)'
;ILKIRCQDQDQAQEDLLQEGINMHSEKTTIRLVAVDMDGTLLHDDKSISDYTLDVLRRIVKKGVILVPASGRPIGGMKEAVLNNVDGIQYAICSNGAMLMDVPEEKSICETGIPTEKAVEAIAYLEQFPVAVYAHTDKGTFRAEGWEKTGLSEKYPYIRFSEGNVKDLGAFLRTSGVKVMKMGA
;
A
#
# COMPACT_ATOMS: atom_id res chain seq x y z
N ILE A 1 -20.55 -10.36 -4.34
CA ILE A 1 -19.22 -10.85 -3.89
C ILE A 1 -18.32 -10.81 -5.09
N LEU A 2 -17.45 -9.81 -5.15
CA LEU A 2 -16.46 -9.68 -6.22
C LEU A 2 -15.33 -10.68 -5.93
N LYS A 3 -15.23 -11.78 -6.70
CA LYS A 3 -14.05 -12.64 -6.68
C LYS A 3 -13.02 -12.03 -7.63
N ILE A 4 -12.05 -11.30 -7.07
CA ILE A 4 -10.88 -10.86 -7.84
C ILE A 4 -9.93 -12.06 -7.92
N ARG A 5 -9.72 -12.61 -9.13
CA ARG A 5 -8.67 -13.56 -9.43
C ARG A 5 -7.45 -12.78 -9.91
N CYS A 6 -6.32 -12.96 -9.24
CA CYS A 6 -5.05 -12.31 -9.61
C CYS A 6 -4.36 -12.87 -10.88
N GLN A 7 -5.00 -13.70 -11.70
CA GLN A 7 -4.35 -14.39 -12.82
C GLN A 7 -4.89 -14.10 -14.23
N ASP A 8 -5.93 -13.28 -14.41
CA ASP A 8 -6.56 -13.08 -15.72
C ASP A 8 -6.60 -11.60 -16.12
N GLN A 9 -5.45 -10.92 -16.17
CA GLN A 9 -5.40 -9.53 -16.64
C GLN A 9 -5.53 -9.39 -18.17
N ASP A 10 -5.12 -10.39 -18.93
CA ASP A 10 -5.10 -10.29 -20.40
C ASP A 10 -6.50 -10.50 -21.03
N GLN A 11 -7.34 -11.36 -20.46
CA GLN A 11 -8.67 -11.65 -20.99
C GLN A 11 -9.68 -10.51 -20.73
N ALA A 12 -9.58 -9.84 -19.57
CA ALA A 12 -10.48 -8.74 -19.24
C ALA A 12 -10.26 -7.49 -20.12
N GLN A 13 -9.07 -7.33 -20.68
CA GLN A 13 -8.73 -6.20 -21.54
C GLN A 13 -9.22 -6.40 -22.98
N GLU A 14 -9.31 -7.63 -23.46
CA GLU A 14 -9.87 -7.96 -24.78
C GLU A 14 -11.39 -7.87 -24.80
N ASP A 15 -12.08 -8.26 -23.73
CA ASP A 15 -13.54 -8.20 -23.63
C ASP A 15 -14.06 -6.75 -23.61
N LEU A 16 -13.29 -5.81 -23.01
CA LEU A 16 -13.63 -4.38 -22.97
C LEU A 16 -13.50 -3.68 -24.35
N LEU A 17 -12.72 -4.23 -25.28
CA LEU A 17 -12.51 -3.65 -26.61
C LEU A 17 -13.55 -4.13 -27.65
N GLN A 18 -14.31 -5.19 -27.38
CA GLN A 18 -15.33 -5.72 -28.26
C GLN A 18 -16.75 -5.18 -28.03
N GLU A 19 -17.04 -4.64 -26.86
CA GLU A 19 -18.30 -3.95 -26.61
C GLU A 19 -18.19 -2.49 -27.07
N GLY A 20 -18.59 -2.24 -28.32
CA GLY A 20 -18.67 -0.89 -28.86
C GLY A 20 -19.46 0.03 -27.94
N ILE A 21 -18.82 1.12 -27.51
CA ILE A 21 -19.36 2.13 -26.60
C ILE A 21 -20.62 2.73 -27.24
N ASN A 22 -21.77 2.19 -26.87
CA ASN A 22 -23.04 2.78 -27.19
C ASN A 22 -23.33 3.85 -26.12
N MET A 23 -22.98 5.11 -26.44
CA MET A 23 -23.22 6.26 -25.56
C MET A 23 -24.73 6.61 -25.53
N HIS A 24 -25.54 5.73 -24.97
CA HIS A 24 -26.86 6.08 -24.47
C HIS A 24 -26.74 6.28 -22.95
N SER A 25 -27.14 7.46 -22.47
CA SER A 25 -27.04 7.95 -21.10
C SER A 25 -27.84 7.09 -20.11
N GLU A 26 -27.37 5.89 -19.82
CA GLU A 26 -27.69 5.24 -18.56
C GLU A 26 -26.94 6.00 -17.48
N LYS A 27 -27.64 6.46 -16.44
CA LYS A 27 -27.01 7.06 -15.25
C LYS A 27 -26.07 6.01 -14.66
N THR A 28 -24.80 6.06 -15.04
CA THR A 28 -23.77 5.16 -14.51
C THR A 28 -23.66 5.42 -13.03
N THR A 29 -24.13 4.50 -12.21
CA THR A 29 -24.03 4.60 -10.76
C THR A 29 -22.62 4.18 -10.35
N ILE A 30 -21.84 5.13 -9.83
CA ILE A 30 -20.53 4.82 -9.24
C ILE A 30 -20.73 3.90 -8.03
N ARG A 31 -20.15 2.73 -8.06
CA ARG A 31 -20.24 1.71 -7.01
C ARG A 31 -18.95 1.51 -6.24
N LEU A 32 -17.82 1.92 -6.82
CA LEU A 32 -16.50 1.84 -6.21
C LEU A 32 -15.71 3.08 -6.55
N VAL A 33 -14.96 3.57 -5.57
CA VAL A 33 -13.97 4.65 -5.71
C VAL A 33 -12.64 4.14 -5.17
N ALA A 34 -11.66 3.96 -6.04
CA ALA A 34 -10.27 3.76 -5.64
C ALA A 34 -9.56 5.11 -5.67
N VAL A 35 -8.82 5.44 -4.62
CA VAL A 35 -8.22 6.76 -4.47
C VAL A 35 -6.82 6.66 -3.89
N ASP A 36 -5.87 7.35 -4.52
CA ASP A 36 -4.51 7.49 -4.00
C ASP A 36 -4.47 8.43 -2.79
N MET A 37 -3.48 8.24 -1.94
CA MET A 37 -3.36 8.97 -0.68
C MET A 37 -2.41 10.16 -0.78
N ASP A 38 -1.14 9.90 -1.08
CA ASP A 38 -0.09 10.92 -1.02
C ASP A 38 -0.15 11.86 -2.25
N GLY A 39 -0.41 13.16 -1.99
CA GLY A 39 -0.62 14.14 -3.07
C GLY A 39 -2.02 14.11 -3.69
N THR A 40 -2.95 13.29 -3.18
CA THR A 40 -4.34 13.21 -3.62
C THR A 40 -5.31 13.47 -2.46
N LEU A 41 -5.41 12.54 -1.49
CA LEU A 41 -6.22 12.73 -0.29
C LEU A 41 -5.49 13.52 0.80
N LEU A 42 -4.18 13.34 0.89
CA LEU A 42 -3.35 13.93 1.93
C LEU A 42 -2.66 15.18 1.40
N HIS A 43 -2.57 16.21 2.26
CA HIS A 43 -1.73 17.38 2.06
C HIS A 43 -0.24 17.02 2.10
N ASP A 44 0.63 17.96 1.77
CA ASP A 44 2.09 17.78 1.80
C ASP A 44 2.62 17.43 3.20
N ASP A 45 1.98 17.98 4.25
CA ASP A 45 2.26 17.71 5.65
C ASP A 45 1.68 16.35 6.15
N LYS A 46 1.09 15.57 5.24
CA LYS A 46 0.42 14.28 5.49
C LYS A 46 -0.87 14.35 6.31
N SER A 47 -1.39 15.53 6.55
CA SER A 47 -2.71 15.73 7.13
C SER A 47 -3.81 15.47 6.08
N ILE A 48 -5.03 15.26 6.57
CA ILE A 48 -6.25 15.19 5.75
C ILE A 48 -7.24 16.22 6.27
N SER A 49 -7.88 16.97 5.38
CA SER A 49 -8.84 17.99 5.82
C SER A 49 -10.14 17.38 6.34
N ASP A 50 -10.79 18.06 7.29
CA ASP A 50 -12.11 17.67 7.80
C ASP A 50 -13.16 17.57 6.67
N TYR A 51 -13.08 18.47 5.69
CA TYR A 51 -13.93 18.42 4.51
C TYR A 51 -13.74 17.12 3.72
N THR A 52 -12.50 16.71 3.46
CA THR A 52 -12.20 15.47 2.75
C THR A 52 -12.72 14.27 3.54
N LEU A 53 -12.47 14.23 4.86
CA LEU A 53 -12.97 13.16 5.73
C LEU A 53 -14.51 13.08 5.69
N ASP A 54 -15.22 14.23 5.75
CA ASP A 54 -16.68 14.23 5.64
C ASP A 54 -17.16 13.67 4.30
N VAL A 55 -16.53 14.06 3.19
CA VAL A 55 -16.84 13.52 1.86
C VAL A 55 -16.65 12.01 1.81
N LEU A 56 -15.54 11.47 2.32
CA LEU A 56 -15.26 10.03 2.34
C LEU A 56 -16.30 9.26 3.18
N ARG A 57 -16.66 9.78 4.37
CA ARG A 57 -17.71 9.19 5.21
C ARG A 57 -19.06 9.18 4.51
N ARG A 58 -19.40 10.22 3.77
CA ARG A 58 -20.65 10.30 2.99
C ARG A 58 -20.65 9.30 1.82
N ILE A 59 -19.50 9.09 1.16
CA ILE A 59 -19.35 8.09 0.10
C ILE A 59 -19.64 6.69 0.64
N VAL A 60 -18.99 6.32 1.75
CA VAL A 60 -19.18 5.03 2.40
C VAL A 60 -20.64 4.85 2.88
N LYS A 61 -21.22 5.89 3.51
CA LYS A 61 -22.63 5.87 3.96
C LYS A 61 -23.63 5.66 2.82
N LYS A 62 -23.30 6.09 1.60
CA LYS A 62 -24.12 5.85 0.40
C LYS A 62 -23.96 4.44 -0.19
N GLY A 63 -23.17 3.57 0.44
CA GLY A 63 -22.92 2.20 -0.02
C GLY A 63 -21.92 2.10 -1.16
N VAL A 64 -21.17 3.17 -1.46
CA VAL A 64 -20.07 3.12 -2.43
C VAL A 64 -18.84 2.52 -1.76
N ILE A 65 -18.24 1.53 -2.38
CA ILE A 65 -17.02 0.89 -1.88
C ILE A 65 -15.86 1.88 -2.06
N LEU A 66 -15.28 2.33 -0.94
CA LEU A 66 -14.10 3.18 -0.93
C LEU A 66 -12.85 2.32 -0.71
N VAL A 67 -11.88 2.44 -1.62
CA VAL A 67 -10.62 1.68 -1.59
C VAL A 67 -9.44 2.65 -1.61
N PRO A 68 -8.88 3.03 -0.48
CA PRO A 68 -7.60 3.75 -0.44
C PRO A 68 -6.49 2.88 -1.04
N ALA A 69 -5.65 3.49 -1.89
CA ALA A 69 -4.52 2.83 -2.54
C ALA A 69 -3.24 3.65 -2.30
N SER A 70 -2.16 3.00 -1.86
CA SER A 70 -0.93 3.71 -1.54
C SER A 70 0.31 2.84 -1.63
N GLY A 71 1.47 3.49 -1.77
CA GLY A 71 2.77 2.85 -1.55
C GLY A 71 3.10 2.55 -0.09
N ARG A 72 2.25 2.95 0.85
CA ARG A 72 2.42 2.73 2.30
C ARG A 72 2.10 1.29 2.68
N PRO A 73 2.72 0.75 3.77
CA PRO A 73 2.24 -0.45 4.42
C PRO A 73 0.90 -0.18 5.11
N ILE A 74 0.17 -1.23 5.48
CA ILE A 74 -1.17 -1.09 6.09
C ILE A 74 -1.16 -0.23 7.36
N GLY A 75 -0.12 -0.33 8.21
CA GLY A 75 0.02 0.50 9.42
C GLY A 75 0.00 2.00 9.10
N GLY A 76 0.77 2.43 8.09
CA GLY A 76 0.79 3.83 7.66
C GLY A 76 -0.51 4.30 7.01
N MET A 77 -1.32 3.39 6.44
CA MET A 77 -2.66 3.70 5.94
C MET A 77 -3.67 3.81 7.07
N LYS A 78 -3.56 2.96 8.12
CA LYS A 78 -4.41 3.04 9.32
C LYS A 78 -4.29 4.41 9.96
N GLU A 79 -3.09 4.88 10.23
CA GLU A 79 -2.87 6.21 10.84
C GLU A 79 -3.44 7.35 10.00
N ALA A 80 -3.28 7.30 8.68
CA ALA A 80 -3.62 8.40 7.81
C ALA A 80 -5.13 8.48 7.49
N VAL A 81 -5.78 7.36 7.17
CA VAL A 81 -7.16 7.36 6.64
C VAL A 81 -8.04 6.31 7.31
N LEU A 82 -7.57 5.05 7.46
CA LEU A 82 -8.48 3.95 7.82
C LEU A 82 -9.09 4.11 9.22
N ASN A 83 -8.36 4.66 10.18
CA ASN A 83 -8.86 4.94 11.54
C ASN A 83 -9.80 6.15 11.60
N ASN A 84 -9.88 6.94 10.53
CA ASN A 84 -10.64 8.18 10.47
C ASN A 84 -11.96 8.05 9.69
N VAL A 85 -12.14 6.95 8.96
CA VAL A 85 -13.32 6.70 8.13
C VAL A 85 -13.81 5.27 8.35
N ASP A 86 -14.89 5.12 9.10
CA ASP A 86 -15.51 3.83 9.36
C ASP A 86 -16.11 3.22 8.08
N GLY A 87 -16.10 1.90 8.00
CA GLY A 87 -16.75 1.15 6.92
C GLY A 87 -15.91 0.97 5.65
N ILE A 88 -14.64 1.38 5.65
CA ILE A 88 -13.69 1.00 4.60
C ILE A 88 -13.43 -0.50 4.72
N GLN A 89 -13.77 -1.25 3.66
CA GLN A 89 -13.62 -2.70 3.65
C GLN A 89 -12.28 -3.16 3.07
N TYR A 90 -11.75 -2.42 2.10
CA TYR A 90 -10.57 -2.84 1.36
C TYR A 90 -9.52 -1.72 1.30
N ALA A 91 -8.25 -2.10 1.28
CA ALA A 91 -7.14 -1.19 1.08
C ALA A 91 -6.07 -1.84 0.20
N ILE A 92 -5.51 -1.07 -0.74
CA ILE A 92 -4.40 -1.49 -1.60
C ILE A 92 -3.12 -0.90 -1.03
N CYS A 93 -2.20 -1.76 -0.60
CA CYS A 93 -0.98 -1.40 0.11
C CYS A 93 0.28 -1.71 -0.72
N SER A 94 1.39 -1.10 -0.34
CA SER A 94 2.73 -1.40 -0.88
C SER A 94 2.80 -1.35 -2.41
N ASN A 95 2.22 -0.31 -3.04
CA ASN A 95 2.12 -0.13 -4.49
C ASN A 95 1.36 -1.25 -5.22
N GLY A 96 0.33 -1.83 -4.59
CA GLY A 96 -0.46 -2.91 -5.17
C GLY A 96 0.05 -4.32 -4.86
N ALA A 97 1.17 -4.44 -4.15
CA ALA A 97 1.69 -5.75 -3.76
C ALA A 97 0.79 -6.48 -2.75
N MET A 98 -0.16 -5.78 -2.11
CA MET A 98 -1.07 -6.35 -1.13
C MET A 98 -2.45 -5.69 -1.21
N LEU A 99 -3.50 -6.52 -1.30
CA LEU A 99 -4.89 -6.12 -1.11
C LEU A 99 -5.37 -6.66 0.25
N MET A 100 -5.81 -5.76 1.12
CA MET A 100 -6.24 -6.08 2.47
C MET A 100 -7.76 -6.07 2.60
N ASP A 101 -8.30 -7.03 3.32
CA ASP A 101 -9.58 -6.94 4.01
C ASP A 101 -9.32 -6.21 5.33
N VAL A 102 -9.82 -4.96 5.42
CA VAL A 102 -9.50 -4.08 6.55
C VAL A 102 -10.18 -4.53 7.84
N PRO A 103 -11.47 -4.89 7.87
CA PRO A 103 -12.15 -5.42 9.05
C PRO A 103 -11.56 -6.72 9.59
N GLU A 104 -11.19 -7.64 8.69
CA GLU A 104 -10.64 -8.94 9.07
C GLU A 104 -9.12 -8.90 9.33
N GLU A 105 -8.48 -7.78 9.02
CA GLU A 105 -7.02 -7.60 9.09
C GLU A 105 -6.23 -8.68 8.33
N LYS A 106 -6.78 -9.14 7.20
CA LYS A 106 -6.21 -10.22 6.40
C LYS A 106 -5.86 -9.77 4.99
N SER A 107 -4.80 -10.33 4.45
CA SER A 107 -4.49 -10.20 3.02
C SER A 107 -5.44 -11.07 2.20
N ILE A 108 -6.13 -10.45 1.22
CA ILE A 108 -6.95 -11.15 0.22
C ILE A 108 -6.06 -11.65 -0.91
N CYS A 109 -5.12 -10.81 -1.32
CA CYS A 109 -4.18 -11.08 -2.40
C CYS A 109 -2.86 -10.40 -2.08
N GLU A 110 -1.77 -11.11 -2.36
CA GLU A 110 -0.43 -10.58 -2.15
C GLU A 110 0.53 -11.09 -3.24
N THR A 111 1.43 -10.22 -3.67
CA THR A 111 2.51 -10.55 -4.59
C THR A 111 3.81 -10.02 -4.01
N GLY A 112 4.59 -10.93 -3.41
CA GLY A 112 5.85 -10.61 -2.76
C GLY A 112 7.04 -10.67 -3.73
N ILE A 113 8.11 -9.97 -3.36
CA ILE A 113 9.43 -10.11 -3.97
C ILE A 113 10.04 -11.41 -3.42
N PRO A 114 10.54 -12.33 -4.28
CA PRO A 114 11.25 -13.54 -3.80
C PRO A 114 12.39 -13.16 -2.86
N THR A 115 12.50 -13.83 -1.71
CA THR A 115 13.45 -13.46 -0.64
C THR A 115 14.88 -13.30 -1.14
N GLU A 116 15.37 -14.24 -1.97
CA GLU A 116 16.74 -14.14 -2.49
C GLU A 116 16.93 -12.95 -3.42
N LYS A 117 15.90 -12.54 -4.17
CA LYS A 117 15.97 -11.33 -4.99
C LYS A 117 15.96 -10.04 -4.14
N ALA A 118 15.19 -10.04 -3.06
CA ALA A 118 15.25 -8.95 -2.10
C ALA A 118 16.64 -8.84 -1.46
N VAL A 119 17.23 -9.96 -1.06
CA VAL A 119 18.57 -9.98 -0.47
C VAL A 119 19.66 -9.57 -1.46
N GLU A 120 19.60 -10.02 -2.71
CA GLU A 120 20.50 -9.55 -3.77
C GLU A 120 20.42 -8.01 -3.94
N ALA A 121 19.19 -7.47 -3.94
CA ALA A 121 18.97 -6.03 -4.06
C ALA A 121 19.49 -5.26 -2.83
N ILE A 122 19.31 -5.79 -1.61
CA ILE A 122 19.88 -5.20 -0.38
C ILE A 122 21.40 -5.13 -0.49
N ALA A 123 22.05 -6.24 -0.79
CA ALA A 123 23.51 -6.31 -0.90
C ALA A 123 24.07 -5.35 -1.96
N TYR A 124 23.32 -5.08 -3.03
CA TYR A 124 23.68 -4.08 -4.02
C TYR A 124 23.50 -2.65 -3.49
N LEU A 125 22.38 -2.36 -2.83
CA LEU A 125 22.06 -1.03 -2.32
C LEU A 125 22.98 -0.60 -1.16
N GLU A 126 23.40 -1.54 -0.31
CA GLU A 126 24.33 -1.29 0.79
C GLU A 126 25.73 -0.82 0.36
N GLN A 127 26.06 -0.89 -0.94
CA GLN A 127 27.28 -0.31 -1.49
C GLN A 127 27.20 1.23 -1.62
N PHE A 128 26.02 1.80 -1.44
CA PHE A 128 25.75 3.23 -1.54
C PHE A 128 25.37 3.80 -0.16
N PRO A 129 25.57 5.12 0.06
CA PRO A 129 25.19 5.77 1.33
C PRO A 129 23.67 6.00 1.39
N VAL A 130 22.89 4.93 1.40
CA VAL A 130 21.42 4.94 1.43
C VAL A 130 20.88 4.12 2.61
N ALA A 131 19.68 4.43 3.05
CA ALA A 131 19.00 3.69 4.10
C ALA A 131 18.02 2.68 3.51
N VAL A 132 18.41 1.42 3.43
CA VAL A 132 17.59 0.36 2.86
C VAL A 132 16.55 -0.12 3.87
N TYR A 133 15.31 -0.28 3.42
CA TYR A 133 14.22 -0.85 4.20
C TYR A 133 13.37 -1.82 3.36
N ALA A 134 12.68 -2.72 4.06
CA ALA A 134 11.73 -3.66 3.47
C ALA A 134 10.36 -3.53 4.15
N HIS A 135 9.31 -3.28 3.37
CA HIS A 135 7.94 -3.50 3.80
C HIS A 135 7.60 -4.97 3.60
N THR A 136 7.14 -5.61 4.66
CA THR A 136 6.79 -7.03 4.67
C THR A 136 5.34 -7.23 5.08
N ASP A 137 4.86 -8.47 5.03
CA ASP A 137 3.54 -8.86 5.57
C ASP A 137 3.44 -8.71 7.10
N LYS A 138 4.58 -8.55 7.79
CA LYS A 138 4.65 -8.37 9.25
C LYS A 138 5.06 -6.96 9.69
N GLY A 139 5.35 -6.08 8.72
CA GLY A 139 5.72 -4.72 9.00
C GLY A 139 6.92 -4.20 8.24
N THR A 140 7.48 -3.09 8.66
CA THR A 140 8.63 -2.45 8.02
C THR A 140 9.89 -2.68 8.83
N PHE A 141 10.91 -3.24 8.19
CA PHE A 141 12.21 -3.52 8.77
C PHE A 141 13.33 -2.80 8.03
N ARG A 142 14.38 -2.43 8.75
CA ARG A 142 15.58 -1.78 8.21
C ARG A 142 16.83 -2.23 8.97
N ALA A 143 18.00 -2.08 8.34
CA ALA A 143 19.26 -2.33 9.03
C ALA A 143 19.53 -1.28 10.11
N GLU A 144 20.17 -1.67 11.21
CA GLU A 144 20.66 -0.75 12.26
C GLU A 144 21.64 0.28 11.69
N GLY A 145 21.69 1.47 12.28
CA GLY A 145 22.63 2.52 11.89
C GLY A 145 22.15 3.43 10.75
N TRP A 146 20.94 3.24 10.25
CA TRP A 146 20.35 4.16 9.27
C TRP A 146 20.24 5.60 9.79
N GLU A 147 20.12 5.79 11.12
CA GLU A 147 20.12 7.10 11.78
C GLU A 147 21.40 7.89 11.50
N LYS A 148 22.52 7.18 11.29
CA LYS A 148 23.82 7.79 10.97
C LYS A 148 23.89 8.36 9.57
N THR A 149 22.93 8.06 8.71
CA THR A 149 22.88 8.59 7.34
C THR A 149 22.36 10.03 7.26
N GLY A 150 21.81 10.58 8.37
CA GLY A 150 21.16 11.90 8.40
C GLY A 150 19.79 11.92 7.72
N LEU A 151 19.34 10.79 7.18
CA LEU A 151 18.04 10.70 6.47
C LEU A 151 16.86 10.82 7.42
N SER A 152 17.01 10.44 8.68
CA SER A 152 15.98 10.62 9.72
C SER A 152 15.63 12.08 9.95
N GLU A 153 16.62 12.98 9.86
CA GLU A 153 16.41 14.43 9.99
C GLU A 153 15.76 15.01 8.73
N LYS A 154 16.17 14.53 7.57
CA LYS A 154 15.66 14.99 6.28
C LYS A 154 14.23 14.51 6.01
N TYR A 155 13.86 13.34 6.52
CA TYR A 155 12.56 12.70 6.31
C TYR A 155 11.90 12.26 7.63
N PRO A 156 11.56 13.19 8.52
CA PRO A 156 11.04 12.86 9.86
C PRO A 156 9.67 12.16 9.84
N TYR A 157 8.95 12.24 8.72
CA TYR A 157 7.68 11.56 8.51
C TYR A 157 7.83 10.08 8.12
N ILE A 158 9.02 9.62 7.78
CA ILE A 158 9.28 8.19 7.57
C ILE A 158 9.43 7.53 8.95
N ARG A 159 8.30 7.26 9.58
CA ARG A 159 8.24 6.48 10.81
C ARG A 159 8.16 5.02 10.45
N PHE A 160 9.17 4.26 10.85
CA PHE A 160 9.18 2.82 10.70
C PHE A 160 8.73 2.23 12.02
N SER A 161 7.59 1.55 12.01
CA SER A 161 6.90 1.15 13.23
C SER A 161 7.48 -0.12 13.88
N GLU A 162 8.24 -0.95 13.16
CA GLU A 162 8.39 -2.32 13.64
C GLU A 162 9.81 -2.81 13.89
N GLY A 163 10.85 -2.23 13.37
CA GLY A 163 12.12 -2.65 13.88
C GLY A 163 13.40 -2.38 13.10
N ASN A 164 14.42 -2.15 13.88
CA ASN A 164 15.80 -2.18 13.42
C ASN A 164 16.32 -3.61 13.57
N VAL A 165 16.98 -4.10 12.56
CA VAL A 165 17.65 -5.40 12.55
C VAL A 165 19.12 -5.20 12.21
N LYS A 166 20.03 -6.02 12.79
CA LYS A 166 21.47 -5.89 12.56
C LYS A 166 21.82 -6.06 11.08
N ASP A 167 21.22 -7.05 10.46
CA ASP A 167 21.43 -7.42 9.06
C ASP A 167 20.06 -7.72 8.44
N LEU A 168 19.63 -6.84 7.55
CA LEU A 168 18.32 -6.96 6.92
C LEU A 168 18.24 -8.18 6.00
N GLY A 169 19.31 -8.48 5.26
CA GLY A 169 19.36 -9.66 4.39
C GLY A 169 19.28 -10.98 5.15
N ALA A 170 20.04 -11.12 6.22
CA ALA A 170 19.98 -12.29 7.09
C ALA A 170 18.62 -12.44 7.77
N PHE A 171 18.05 -11.32 8.24
CA PHE A 171 16.69 -11.30 8.81
C PHE A 171 15.65 -11.82 7.82
N LEU A 172 15.66 -11.34 6.59
CA LEU A 172 14.68 -11.76 5.57
C LEU A 172 14.78 -13.26 5.26
N ARG A 173 16.00 -13.84 5.26
CA ARG A 173 16.18 -15.28 5.03
C ARG A 173 15.66 -16.15 6.18
N THR A 174 15.73 -15.66 7.42
CA THR A 174 15.47 -16.48 8.61
C THR A 174 14.12 -16.25 9.25
N SER A 175 13.49 -15.09 9.01
CA SER A 175 12.23 -14.70 9.67
C SER A 175 10.96 -15.30 9.05
N GLY A 176 11.05 -15.79 7.80
CA GLY A 176 9.89 -16.28 7.06
C GLY A 176 8.89 -15.19 6.64
N VAL A 177 9.26 -13.91 6.76
CA VAL A 177 8.43 -12.79 6.30
C VAL A 177 8.42 -12.71 4.77
N LYS A 178 7.32 -12.21 4.22
CA LYS A 178 7.21 -11.95 2.78
C LYS A 178 7.51 -10.49 2.50
N VAL A 179 8.43 -10.22 1.60
CA VAL A 179 8.80 -8.86 1.20
C VAL A 179 7.80 -8.35 0.16
N MET A 180 7.06 -7.28 0.47
CA MET A 180 6.08 -6.68 -0.42
C MET A 180 6.67 -5.53 -1.24
N LYS A 181 7.58 -4.77 -0.65
CA LYS A 181 8.23 -3.61 -1.26
C LYS A 181 9.57 -3.36 -0.60
N MET A 182 10.49 -2.82 -1.37
CA MET A 182 11.76 -2.31 -0.86
C MET A 182 11.90 -0.83 -1.22
N GLY A 183 12.70 -0.12 -0.43
CA GLY A 183 13.10 1.25 -0.68
C GLY A 183 14.48 1.54 -0.10
N ALA A 184 15.09 2.60 -0.63
CA ALA A 184 16.40 3.08 -0.22
C ALA A 184 16.45 4.61 -0.28
#